data_3aa356ec5c66acc7fa4727473cca6575
#
_entry.id   3aa356ec5c66acc7fa4727473cca6575
#
_cell.length_a   1.000
_cell.length_b   1.000
_cell.length_c   1.000
_cell.angle_alpha   90.00
_cell.angle_beta   90.00
_cell.angle_gamma   90.00
#
_symmetry.space_group_name_H-M   'P 1'
#
loop_
_entity.id
_entity.type
_entity.pdbx_description
1 polymer ?
#
loop_
_entity_poly.entity_id
_entity_poly.type
_entity_poly.pdbx_seq_one_letter_code
_entity_poly.pdbx_strand_id
1 'polypeptide(L)'
;PQSVIHSMVEFKDGGIIAQLGTPDMRLPIQYALYYPHRRYLGGERLDFAALRQITFEEPDMETFLGLPMAMQASRAGGSMPTVFNAANELAVSKFLHQEIGFLDIYDIIAQSMERHKVIENPNLEEILAVESETYQWIESRW
;
A
#
# COMPACT_ATOMS: atom_id res chain seq x y z
N PRO A 1 9.00 12.11 6.17
CA PRO A 1 8.14 12.94 7.04
C PRO A 1 7.42 14.08 6.30
N GLN A 2 8.06 14.73 5.28
CA GLN A 2 7.44 15.86 4.57
C GLN A 2 6.40 15.44 3.51
N SER A 3 6.28 14.16 3.20
CA SER A 3 5.32 13.60 2.24
C SER A 3 5.37 14.27 0.83
N VAL A 4 6.57 14.49 0.33
CA VAL A 4 6.79 15.08 -1.00
C VAL A 4 7.38 14.11 -2.02
N ILE A 5 7.93 12.98 -1.58
CA ILE A 5 8.40 11.90 -2.45
C ILE A 5 7.30 10.84 -2.51
N HIS A 6 6.79 10.57 -3.72
CA HIS A 6 5.70 9.62 -3.92
C HIS A 6 6.11 8.33 -4.61
N SER A 7 7.27 8.34 -5.29
CA SER A 7 7.95 7.14 -5.80
C SER A 7 9.44 7.40 -5.92
N MET A 8 10.23 6.35 -5.67
CA MET A 8 11.69 6.41 -5.76
C MET A 8 12.19 5.04 -6.21
N VAL A 9 13.11 5.05 -7.18
CA VAL A 9 13.72 3.83 -7.72
C VAL A 9 15.23 3.95 -7.61
N GLU A 10 15.84 2.96 -6.98
CA GLU A 10 17.28 2.76 -6.98
C GLU A 10 17.64 1.73 -8.06
N PHE A 11 18.56 2.07 -8.94
CA PHE A 11 19.08 1.21 -9.98
C PHE A 11 20.26 0.38 -9.49
N LYS A 12 20.61 -0.65 -10.24
CA LYS A 12 21.71 -1.56 -9.89
C LYS A 12 23.10 -0.89 -9.82
N ASP A 13 23.25 0.25 -10.46
CA ASP A 13 24.47 1.07 -10.45
C ASP A 13 24.51 2.07 -9.29
N GLY A 14 23.48 2.07 -8.43
CA GLY A 14 23.33 3.00 -7.32
C GLY A 14 22.70 4.34 -7.68
N GLY A 15 22.34 4.56 -8.94
CA GLY A 15 21.61 5.75 -9.37
C GLY A 15 20.19 5.75 -8.80
N ILE A 16 19.71 6.91 -8.30
CA ILE A 16 18.37 7.05 -7.73
C ILE A 16 17.59 8.09 -8.52
N ILE A 17 16.37 7.74 -8.91
CA ILE A 17 15.40 8.66 -9.52
C ILE A 17 14.16 8.69 -8.63
N ALA A 18 13.71 9.90 -8.28
CA ALA A 18 12.53 10.11 -7.46
C ALA A 18 11.54 11.05 -8.16
N GLN A 19 10.25 10.78 -7.99
CA GLN A 19 9.18 11.68 -8.36
C GLN A 19 8.75 12.47 -7.10
N LEU A 20 8.90 13.79 -7.17
CA LEU A 20 8.52 14.71 -6.11
C LEU A 20 7.33 15.57 -6.55
N GLY A 21 6.49 15.95 -5.61
CA GLY A 21 5.35 16.82 -5.84
C GLY A 21 4.54 17.07 -4.59
N THR A 22 3.54 17.93 -4.69
CA THR A 22 2.47 18.00 -3.69
C THR A 22 1.62 16.72 -3.76
N PRO A 23 0.99 16.28 -2.65
CA PRO A 23 0.18 15.06 -2.64
C PRO A 23 -1.15 15.27 -3.39
N ASP A 24 -1.11 15.13 -4.72
CA ASP A 24 -2.25 15.28 -5.61
C ASP A 24 -2.29 14.14 -6.63
N MET A 25 -3.24 13.22 -6.47
CA MET A 25 -3.41 12.06 -7.35
C MET A 25 -3.76 12.43 -8.80
N ARG A 26 -4.23 13.64 -9.07
CA ARG A 26 -4.49 14.11 -10.44
C ARG A 26 -3.21 14.13 -11.28
N LEU A 27 -2.06 14.36 -10.65
CA LEU A 27 -0.76 14.42 -11.35
C LEU A 27 -0.37 13.06 -11.99
N PRO A 28 -0.30 11.95 -11.25
CA PRO A 28 0.01 10.66 -11.87
C PRO A 28 -1.09 10.16 -12.79
N ILE A 29 -2.37 10.41 -12.48
CA ILE A 29 -3.50 10.01 -13.33
C ILE A 29 -3.43 10.76 -14.67
N GLN A 30 -3.25 12.08 -14.65
CA GLN A 30 -3.11 12.87 -15.87
C GLN A 30 -1.92 12.36 -16.73
N TYR A 31 -0.78 12.09 -16.09
CA TYR A 31 0.38 11.59 -16.82
C TYR A 31 0.15 10.21 -17.43
N ALA A 32 -0.55 9.31 -16.73
CA ALA A 32 -0.91 8.00 -17.28
C ALA A 32 -1.81 8.13 -18.51
N LEU A 33 -2.77 9.06 -18.47
CA LEU A 33 -3.70 9.29 -19.60
C LEU A 33 -3.04 9.94 -20.81
N TYR A 34 -2.03 10.78 -20.61
CA TYR A 34 -1.36 11.53 -21.68
C TYR A 34 0.05 11.02 -22.01
N TYR A 35 0.46 9.91 -21.42
CA TYR A 35 1.80 9.36 -21.62
C TYR A 35 2.19 9.29 -23.12
N PRO A 36 3.40 9.70 -23.51
CA PRO A 36 4.51 10.21 -22.68
C PRO A 36 4.50 11.74 -22.46
N HIS A 37 3.44 12.41 -22.82
CA HIS A 37 3.37 13.87 -22.83
C HIS A 37 2.95 14.44 -21.49
N ARG A 38 3.63 15.51 -21.04
CA ARG A 38 3.24 16.29 -19.88
C ARG A 38 2.26 17.40 -20.27
N ARG A 39 1.16 17.53 -19.52
CA ARG A 39 0.17 18.59 -19.74
C ARG A 39 0.15 19.53 -18.53
N TYR A 40 -0.33 20.74 -18.74
CA TYR A 40 -0.54 21.66 -17.63
C TYR A 40 -1.60 21.10 -16.69
N LEU A 41 -1.28 21.13 -15.39
CA LEU A 41 -2.21 20.81 -14.31
C LEU A 41 -2.24 22.01 -13.36
N GLY A 42 -3.43 22.56 -13.13
CA GLY A 42 -3.64 23.60 -12.12
C GLY A 42 -3.51 23.03 -10.72
N GLY A 43 -3.10 23.86 -9.78
CA GLY A 43 -2.94 23.48 -8.37
C GLY A 43 -1.62 23.98 -7.80
N GLU A 44 -1.42 23.66 -6.52
CA GLU A 44 -0.21 24.01 -5.79
C GLU A 44 0.99 23.23 -6.34
N ARG A 45 2.11 23.91 -6.44
CA ARG A 45 3.38 23.32 -6.86
C ARG A 45 4.35 23.27 -5.71
N LEU A 46 5.20 22.25 -5.72
CA LEU A 46 6.27 22.14 -4.73
C LEU A 46 7.24 23.32 -4.88
N ASP A 47 7.38 24.08 -3.80
CA ASP A 47 8.34 25.16 -3.67
C ASP A 47 9.54 24.67 -2.86
N PHE A 48 10.66 24.45 -3.53
CA PHE A 48 11.89 23.98 -2.89
C PHE A 48 12.52 25.01 -1.95
N ALA A 49 12.29 26.32 -2.20
CA ALA A 49 12.80 27.36 -1.31
C ALA A 49 12.04 27.40 0.02
N ALA A 50 10.73 27.13 -0.02
CA ALA A 50 9.91 26.98 1.18
C ALA A 50 10.16 25.63 1.89
N LEU A 51 10.31 24.53 1.12
CA LEU A 51 10.57 23.19 1.66
C LEU A 51 11.93 23.09 2.34
N ARG A 52 12.95 23.70 1.77
CA ARG A 52 14.34 23.77 2.26
C ARG A 52 15.05 22.43 2.41
N GLN A 53 14.48 21.45 3.14
CA GLN A 53 15.10 20.15 3.41
C GLN A 53 14.08 19.02 3.35
N ILE A 54 14.57 17.83 3.05
CA ILE A 54 13.84 16.58 3.15
C ILE A 54 14.61 15.71 4.14
N THR A 55 13.90 15.04 5.04
CA THR A 55 14.49 14.15 6.04
C THR A 55 14.07 12.71 5.77
N PHE A 56 14.97 11.79 6.10
CA PHE A 56 14.73 10.35 6.00
C PHE A 56 14.97 9.73 7.37
N GLU A 57 14.15 8.76 7.72
CA GLU A 57 14.22 8.03 8.98
C GLU A 57 14.06 6.54 8.67
N GLU A 58 14.70 5.68 9.45
CA GLU A 58 14.48 4.26 9.37
C GLU A 58 13.05 3.92 9.79
N PRO A 59 12.33 3.07 9.03
CA PRO A 59 11.00 2.66 9.42
C PRO A 59 11.05 1.78 10.66
N ASP A 60 10.20 2.08 11.63
CA ASP A 60 10.01 1.25 12.83
C ASP A 60 9.20 -0.01 12.47
N MET A 61 9.92 -1.08 12.17
CA MET A 61 9.36 -2.36 11.74
C MET A 61 8.86 -3.22 12.90
N GLU A 62 9.19 -2.86 14.13
CA GLU A 62 8.78 -3.59 15.33
C GLU A 62 7.44 -3.09 15.86
N THR A 63 7.25 -1.78 15.85
CA THR A 63 5.99 -1.16 16.29
C THR A 63 4.92 -1.17 15.19
N PHE A 64 5.30 -0.88 13.94
CA PHE A 64 4.37 -0.78 12.82
C PHE A 64 4.43 -2.02 11.92
N LEU A 65 3.73 -3.07 12.33
CA LEU A 65 3.76 -4.39 11.68
C LEU A 65 3.18 -4.42 10.26
N GLY A 66 2.43 -3.43 9.85
CA GLY A 66 1.82 -3.38 8.51
C GLY A 66 2.84 -3.44 7.37
N LEU A 67 3.98 -2.71 7.50
CA LEU A 67 5.02 -2.71 6.49
C LEU A 67 5.75 -4.07 6.36
N PRO A 68 6.25 -4.71 7.44
CA PRO A 68 6.85 -6.04 7.32
C PRO A 68 5.88 -7.10 6.79
N MET A 69 4.59 -7.06 7.17
CA MET A 69 3.57 -7.97 6.62
C MET A 69 3.34 -7.73 5.12
N ALA A 70 3.28 -6.47 4.67
CA ALA A 70 3.19 -6.15 3.25
C ALA A 70 4.40 -6.67 2.46
N MET A 71 5.61 -6.52 3.01
CA MET A 71 6.84 -7.06 2.41
C MET A 71 6.83 -8.60 2.37
N GLN A 72 6.31 -9.25 3.41
CA GLN A 72 6.14 -10.70 3.45
C GLN A 72 5.13 -11.16 2.38
N ALA A 73 3.98 -10.50 2.27
CA ALA A 73 2.98 -10.80 1.25
C ALA A 73 3.55 -10.65 -0.17
N SER A 74 4.30 -9.58 -0.42
CA SER A 74 4.96 -9.34 -1.70
C SER A 74 5.99 -10.43 -2.05
N ARG A 75 6.79 -10.89 -1.07
CA ARG A 75 7.77 -11.96 -1.28
C ARG A 75 7.13 -13.32 -1.50
N ALA A 76 6.03 -13.62 -0.81
CA ALA A 76 5.27 -14.83 -1.01
C ALA A 76 4.64 -14.89 -2.40
N GLY A 77 4.21 -13.75 -2.93
CA GLY A 77 3.63 -13.65 -4.26
C GLY A 77 2.29 -14.39 -4.42
N GLY A 78 1.97 -14.74 -5.65
CA GLY A 78 0.72 -15.45 -5.95
C GLY A 78 -0.52 -14.73 -5.43
N SER A 79 -1.37 -15.45 -4.71
CA SER A 79 -2.60 -14.91 -4.11
C SER A 79 -2.39 -14.23 -2.73
N MET A 80 -1.19 -14.28 -2.13
CA MET A 80 -0.95 -13.68 -0.81
C MET A 80 -1.17 -12.16 -0.76
N PRO A 81 -0.73 -11.35 -1.77
CA PRO A 81 -1.05 -9.92 -1.80
C PRO A 81 -2.54 -9.62 -1.79
N THR A 82 -3.37 -10.48 -2.41
CA THR A 82 -4.84 -10.35 -2.36
C THR A 82 -5.37 -10.51 -0.94
N VAL A 83 -4.89 -11.53 -0.22
CA VAL A 83 -5.28 -11.77 1.19
C VAL A 83 -4.87 -10.59 2.07
N PHE A 84 -3.62 -10.13 1.94
CA PHE A 84 -3.14 -8.97 2.69
C PHE A 84 -4.01 -7.74 2.44
N ASN A 85 -4.29 -7.42 1.17
CA ASN A 85 -5.09 -6.25 0.82
C ASN A 85 -6.53 -6.37 1.32
N ALA A 86 -7.19 -7.50 1.07
CA ALA A 86 -8.57 -7.73 1.52
C ALA A 86 -8.69 -7.64 3.05
N ALA A 87 -7.77 -8.28 3.78
CA ALA A 87 -7.76 -8.21 5.23
C ALA A 87 -7.54 -6.79 5.75
N ASN A 88 -6.60 -6.04 5.15
CA ASN A 88 -6.36 -4.66 5.52
C ASN A 88 -7.58 -3.76 5.26
N GLU A 89 -8.20 -3.85 4.08
CA GLU A 89 -9.35 -3.01 3.75
C GLU A 89 -10.53 -3.26 4.69
N LEU A 90 -10.87 -4.53 4.96
CA LEU A 90 -11.98 -4.84 5.85
C LEU A 90 -11.67 -4.48 7.31
N ALA A 91 -10.45 -4.75 7.80
CA ALA A 91 -10.05 -4.38 9.15
C ALA A 91 -10.06 -2.87 9.36
N VAL A 92 -9.55 -2.09 8.39
CA VAL A 92 -9.62 -0.62 8.43
C VAL A 92 -11.07 -0.13 8.40
N SER A 93 -11.92 -0.73 7.59
CA SER A 93 -13.36 -0.41 7.57
C SER A 93 -14.00 -0.64 8.94
N LYS A 94 -13.78 -1.81 9.55
CA LYS A 94 -14.28 -2.14 10.90
C LYS A 94 -13.75 -1.18 11.97
N PHE A 95 -12.48 -0.82 11.91
CA PHE A 95 -11.89 0.17 12.82
C PHE A 95 -12.56 1.54 12.67
N LEU A 96 -12.78 2.03 11.46
CA LEU A 96 -13.45 3.31 11.22
C LEU A 96 -14.91 3.32 11.70
N HIS A 97 -15.58 2.17 11.70
CA HIS A 97 -16.92 1.99 12.27
C HIS A 97 -16.91 1.69 13.77
N GLN A 98 -15.74 1.69 14.42
CA GLN A 98 -15.57 1.43 15.85
C GLN A 98 -15.98 0.00 16.29
N GLU A 99 -15.92 -0.96 15.39
CA GLU A 99 -16.22 -2.37 15.66
C GLU A 99 -15.01 -3.10 16.29
N ILE A 100 -13.79 -2.62 15.98
CA ILE A 100 -12.52 -3.17 16.46
C ILE A 100 -11.58 -2.06 16.93
N GLY A 101 -10.55 -2.42 17.71
CA GLY A 101 -9.45 -1.52 18.10
C GLY A 101 -8.39 -1.39 17.01
N PHE A 102 -7.52 -0.37 17.14
CA PHE A 102 -6.48 -0.10 16.15
C PHE A 102 -5.49 -1.27 15.99
N LEU A 103 -5.10 -1.92 17.07
CA LEU A 103 -4.15 -3.04 17.03
C LEU A 103 -4.75 -4.31 16.44
N ASP A 104 -6.07 -4.48 16.49
CA ASP A 104 -6.77 -5.62 15.91
C ASP A 104 -6.60 -5.68 14.38
N ILE A 105 -6.31 -4.53 13.74
CA ILE A 105 -6.00 -4.48 12.30
C ILE A 105 -4.84 -5.40 11.96
N TYR A 106 -3.77 -5.35 12.75
CA TYR A 106 -2.59 -6.20 12.53
C TYR A 106 -2.87 -7.68 12.81
N ASP A 107 -3.66 -7.96 13.83
CA ASP A 107 -4.04 -9.33 14.18
C ASP A 107 -4.90 -9.96 13.09
N ILE A 108 -5.86 -9.24 12.55
CA ILE A 108 -6.70 -9.67 11.44
C ILE A 108 -5.86 -9.97 10.20
N ILE A 109 -4.95 -9.07 9.82
CA ILE A 109 -4.07 -9.26 8.66
C ILE A 109 -3.18 -10.49 8.88
N ALA A 110 -2.49 -10.58 10.01
CA ALA A 110 -1.58 -11.67 10.32
C ALA A 110 -2.29 -13.04 10.27
N GLN A 111 -3.43 -13.17 10.93
CA GLN A 111 -4.21 -14.41 10.95
C GLN A 111 -4.77 -14.77 9.58
N SER A 112 -5.18 -13.77 8.77
CA SER A 112 -5.64 -14.00 7.41
C SER A 112 -4.52 -14.55 6.53
N MET A 113 -3.32 -13.98 6.64
CA MET A 113 -2.14 -14.44 5.89
C MET A 113 -1.69 -15.84 6.33
N GLU A 114 -1.65 -16.12 7.64
CA GLU A 114 -1.20 -17.41 8.20
C GLU A 114 -2.09 -18.57 7.75
N ARG A 115 -3.40 -18.38 7.74
CA ARG A 115 -4.35 -19.44 7.34
C ARG A 115 -4.40 -19.70 5.85
N HIS A 116 -3.96 -18.75 5.03
CA HIS A 116 -4.10 -18.83 3.58
C HIS A 116 -3.08 -19.78 2.95
N LYS A 117 -3.56 -20.63 2.05
CA LYS A 117 -2.71 -21.45 1.20
C LYS A 117 -2.51 -20.73 -0.13
N VAL A 118 -1.28 -20.30 -0.39
CA VAL A 118 -0.94 -19.54 -1.59
C VAL A 118 -1.24 -20.30 -2.88
N ILE A 119 -1.93 -19.65 -3.79
CA ILE A 119 -2.08 -20.05 -5.19
C ILE A 119 -1.01 -19.30 -5.97
N GLU A 120 -0.04 -20.00 -6.55
CA GLU A 120 1.17 -19.39 -7.14
C GLU A 120 0.89 -18.48 -8.34
N ASN A 121 0.01 -18.89 -9.25
CA ASN A 121 -0.35 -18.14 -10.45
C ASN A 121 -1.88 -18.02 -10.56
N PRO A 122 -2.52 -17.24 -9.68
CA PRO A 122 -3.98 -17.15 -9.65
C PRO A 122 -4.51 -16.43 -10.89
N ASN A 123 -5.57 -16.97 -11.47
CA ASN A 123 -6.37 -16.25 -12.46
C ASN A 123 -7.31 -15.25 -11.78
N LEU A 124 -8.05 -14.46 -12.56
CA LEU A 124 -8.93 -13.43 -12.03
C LEU A 124 -10.04 -14.01 -11.11
N GLU A 125 -10.62 -15.14 -11.49
CA GLU A 125 -11.70 -15.78 -10.73
C GLU A 125 -11.17 -16.25 -9.37
N GLU A 126 -9.98 -16.84 -9.34
CA GLU A 126 -9.30 -17.27 -8.12
C GLU A 126 -8.92 -16.08 -7.22
N ILE A 127 -8.49 -14.95 -7.79
CA ILE A 127 -8.22 -13.72 -7.04
C ILE A 127 -9.49 -13.22 -6.35
N LEU A 128 -10.60 -13.12 -7.07
CA LEU A 128 -11.89 -12.68 -6.53
C LEU A 128 -12.44 -13.67 -5.49
N ALA A 129 -12.25 -14.97 -5.70
CA ALA A 129 -12.63 -15.98 -4.71
C ALA A 129 -11.84 -15.84 -3.41
N VAL A 130 -10.52 -15.68 -3.49
CA VAL A 130 -9.62 -15.49 -2.33
C VAL A 130 -9.99 -14.22 -1.55
N GLU A 131 -10.30 -13.12 -2.24
CA GLU A 131 -10.79 -11.89 -1.61
C GLU A 131 -12.09 -12.15 -0.84
N SER A 132 -13.09 -12.75 -1.50
CA SER A 132 -14.39 -13.07 -0.90
C SER A 132 -14.26 -14.01 0.30
N GLU A 133 -13.45 -15.06 0.20
CA GLU A 133 -13.19 -16.00 1.30
C GLU A 133 -12.51 -15.30 2.48
N THR A 134 -11.61 -14.36 2.22
CA THR A 134 -10.95 -13.58 3.26
C THR A 134 -11.95 -12.71 4.01
N TYR A 135 -12.83 -12.00 3.29
CA TYR A 135 -13.89 -11.21 3.90
C TYR A 135 -14.84 -12.07 4.74
N GLN A 136 -15.34 -13.17 4.19
CA GLN A 136 -16.26 -14.07 4.91
C GLN A 136 -15.64 -14.62 6.21
N TRP A 137 -14.36 -14.96 6.15
CA TRP A 137 -13.66 -15.46 7.32
C TRP A 137 -13.52 -14.39 8.41
N ILE A 138 -13.16 -13.16 8.04
CA ILE A 138 -13.04 -12.06 9.00
C ILE A 138 -14.41 -11.75 9.62
N GLU A 139 -15.45 -11.61 8.80
CA GLU A 139 -16.82 -11.35 9.25
C GLU A 139 -17.37 -12.42 10.21
N SER A 140 -16.89 -13.65 10.11
CA SER A 140 -17.30 -14.73 11.01
C SER A 140 -16.64 -14.68 12.41
N ARG A 141 -15.66 -13.79 12.63
CA ARG A 141 -14.81 -13.77 13.82
C ARG A 141 -14.68 -12.43 14.53
N TRP A 142 -14.78 -11.37 13.78
CA TRP A 142 -14.56 -9.98 14.19
C TRP A 142 -15.81 -9.14 13.91
#